data_fa241f2795fa48d2a9dc4e9fcbf44e35
#
_entry.id   fa241f2795fa48d2a9dc4e9fcbf44e35
#
_cell.length_a   1.000
_cell.length_b   1.000
_cell.length_c   1.000
_cell.angle_alpha   90.00
_cell.angle_beta   90.00
_cell.angle_gamma   90.00
#
_symmetry.space_group_name_H-M   'P 1'
#
loop_
_entity.id
_entity.type
_entity.pdbx_description
1 polymer ?
#
loop_
_entity_poly.entity_id
_entity_poly.type
_entity_poly.pdbx_seq_one_letter_code
_entity_poly.pdbx_strand_id
1 'polypeptide(L)'
;FFIAFGGALTYRGADHLRAVAASVPPDRLLLETDCPYMPPVPLRGTVNRSDNILHIARVLAPLHGMTPEELADITNRNAVRLFGLDAILPDLC
;
A
#
# COMPACT_ATOMS: atom_id res chain seq x y z
N PHE A 1 2.39 16.11 -0.40
CA PHE A 1 1.74 15.14 -1.29
C PHE A 1 1.96 13.72 -0.79
N PHE A 2 1.18 12.79 -1.33
CA PHE A 2 1.22 11.37 -0.97
C PHE A 2 1.55 10.53 -2.20
N ILE A 3 2.17 9.36 -1.98
CA ILE A 3 2.52 8.43 -3.06
C ILE A 3 1.91 7.08 -2.74
N ALA A 4 1.13 6.53 -3.69
CA ALA A 4 0.46 5.25 -3.56
C ALA A 4 1.23 4.17 -4.30
N PHE A 5 1.29 2.98 -3.70
CA PHE A 5 1.89 1.80 -4.31
C PHE A 5 0.87 0.67 -4.38
N GLY A 6 0.88 -0.04 -5.48
CA GLY A 6 -0.06 -1.12 -5.77
C GLY A 6 0.63 -2.44 -6.08
N GLY A 7 -0.11 -3.34 -6.72
CA GLY A 7 0.33 -4.71 -7.00
C GLY A 7 1.65 -4.82 -7.76
N ALA A 8 1.96 -3.85 -8.61
CA ALA A 8 3.20 -3.84 -9.37
C ALA A 8 4.44 -3.86 -8.47
N LEU A 9 4.33 -3.39 -7.22
CA LEU A 9 5.43 -3.41 -6.26
C LEU A 9 5.89 -4.84 -5.94
N THR A 10 5.00 -5.80 -6.08
CA THR A 10 5.26 -7.21 -5.78
C THR A 10 5.86 -7.98 -6.96
N TYR A 11 5.93 -7.37 -8.15
CA TYR A 11 6.29 -8.08 -9.37
C TYR A 11 7.78 -8.36 -9.46
N ARG A 12 8.12 -9.48 -10.12
CA ARG A 12 9.51 -9.79 -10.45
C ARG A 12 10.05 -8.68 -11.36
N GLY A 13 11.28 -8.23 -11.10
CA GLY A 13 11.89 -7.16 -11.88
C GLY A 13 11.50 -5.75 -11.45
N ALA A 14 10.69 -5.59 -10.42
CA ALA A 14 10.29 -4.30 -9.90
C ALA A 14 11.28 -3.73 -8.86
N ASP A 15 12.57 -4.08 -8.95
CA ASP A 15 13.57 -3.66 -7.97
C ASP A 15 13.71 -2.14 -7.89
N HIS A 16 13.64 -1.46 -9.03
CA HIS A 16 13.71 -0.01 -9.06
C HIS A 16 12.51 0.61 -8.35
N LEU A 17 11.32 0.08 -8.60
CA LEU A 17 10.11 0.56 -7.93
C LEU A 17 10.17 0.35 -6.42
N ARG A 18 10.67 -0.80 -5.99
CA ARG A 18 10.85 -1.07 -4.55
C ARG A 18 11.88 -0.14 -3.91
N ALA A 19 12.95 0.20 -4.64
CA ALA A 19 13.93 1.16 -4.16
C ALA A 19 13.30 2.56 -3.99
N VAL A 20 12.48 2.99 -4.93
CA VAL A 20 11.73 4.25 -4.83
C VAL A 20 10.79 4.20 -3.62
N ALA A 21 10.05 3.10 -3.47
CA ALA A 21 9.11 2.94 -2.36
C ALA A 21 9.82 3.00 -1.00
N ALA A 22 11.01 2.43 -0.89
CA ALA A 22 11.81 2.48 0.33
C ALA A 22 12.26 3.90 0.69
N SER A 23 12.38 4.77 -0.29
CA SER A 23 12.85 6.14 -0.10
C SER A 23 11.74 7.12 0.30
N VAL A 24 10.47 6.74 0.14
CA VAL A 24 9.34 7.61 0.48
C VAL A 24 9.13 7.62 1.99
N PRO A 25 9.01 8.81 2.62
CA PRO A 25 8.72 8.87 4.06
C PRO A 25 7.42 8.13 4.41
N PRO A 26 7.39 7.36 5.50
CA PRO A 26 6.21 6.57 5.84
C PRO A 26 4.93 7.38 5.97
N ASP A 27 5.00 8.64 6.41
CA ASP A 27 3.83 9.51 6.55
C ASP A 27 3.29 10.01 5.22
N ARG A 28 3.90 9.62 4.09
CA ARG A 28 3.46 9.96 2.74
C ARG A 28 3.04 8.74 1.93
N LEU A 29 3.05 7.57 2.53
CA LEU A 29 2.73 6.32 1.84
C LEU A 29 1.23 6.05 1.85
N LEU A 30 0.74 5.56 0.71
CA LEU A 30 -0.60 5.00 0.55
C LEU A 30 -0.50 3.66 -0.12
N LEU A 31 -1.48 2.81 0.11
CA LEU A 31 -1.64 1.54 -0.59
C LEU A 31 -2.85 1.65 -1.52
N GLU A 32 -2.75 1.00 -2.68
CA GLU A 32 -3.82 1.02 -3.68
C GLU A 32 -3.96 -0.34 -4.35
N THR A 33 -5.06 -0.53 -5.05
CA THR A 33 -5.23 -1.63 -5.99
C THR A 33 -5.81 -1.07 -7.29
N ASP A 34 -5.51 -1.73 -8.41
CA ASP A 34 -6.15 -1.45 -9.69
C ASP A 34 -7.19 -2.52 -10.00
N CYS A 35 -7.86 -3.04 -8.99
CA CYS A 35 -8.80 -4.13 -9.18
C CYS A 35 -9.85 -3.75 -10.24
N PRO A 36 -10.23 -4.70 -11.12
CA PRO A 36 -9.86 -6.11 -11.15
C PRO A 36 -8.52 -6.43 -11.85
N TYR A 37 -7.73 -5.43 -12.15
CA TYR A 37 -6.48 -5.55 -12.90
C TYR A 37 -5.27 -5.59 -11.97
N MET A 38 -4.12 -6.00 -12.50
CA MET A 38 -2.80 -5.96 -11.86
C MET A 38 -2.76 -6.62 -10.47
N PRO A 39 -3.20 -7.89 -10.34
CA PRO A 39 -3.13 -8.56 -9.05
C PRO A 39 -1.67 -8.70 -8.59
N PRO A 40 -1.42 -8.62 -7.27
CA PRO A 40 -0.06 -8.80 -6.74
C PRO A 40 0.38 -10.26 -6.83
N VAL A 41 1.70 -10.48 -6.80
CA VAL A 41 2.24 -11.83 -6.61
C VAL A 41 1.84 -12.27 -5.19
N PRO A 42 1.36 -13.50 -4.98
CA PRO A 42 1.33 -14.66 -5.88
C PRO A 42 0.06 -14.83 -6.70
N LEU A 43 -0.77 -13.81 -6.81
CA LEU A 43 -2.11 -13.91 -7.40
C LEU A 43 -2.16 -13.51 -8.87
N ARG A 44 -1.02 -13.36 -9.54
CA ARG A 44 -0.99 -13.02 -10.97
C ARG A 44 -1.73 -14.09 -11.78
N GLY A 45 -2.49 -13.62 -12.78
CA GLY A 45 -3.33 -14.49 -13.59
C GLY A 45 -4.75 -14.66 -13.04
N THR A 46 -5.03 -14.08 -11.88
CA THR A 46 -6.37 -14.06 -11.29
C THR A 46 -6.95 -12.65 -11.34
N VAL A 47 -8.25 -12.53 -11.05
CA VAL A 47 -8.89 -11.22 -10.93
C VAL A 47 -8.43 -10.56 -9.63
N ASN A 48 -7.96 -9.30 -9.72
CA ASN A 48 -7.53 -8.57 -8.54
C ASN A 48 -8.74 -8.13 -7.71
N ARG A 49 -8.56 -8.09 -6.37
CA ARG A 49 -9.59 -7.72 -5.40
C ARG A 49 -9.00 -6.74 -4.40
N SER A 50 -9.87 -5.94 -3.79
CA SER A 50 -9.43 -4.93 -2.80
C SER A 50 -8.72 -5.53 -1.59
N ASP A 51 -9.12 -6.72 -1.15
CA ASP A 51 -8.48 -7.40 -0.02
C ASP A 51 -7.06 -7.89 -0.35
N ASN A 52 -6.67 -7.90 -1.62
CA ASN A 52 -5.30 -8.23 -2.02
C ASN A 52 -4.28 -7.17 -1.60
N ILE A 53 -4.73 -6.05 -1.08
CA ILE A 53 -3.85 -4.99 -0.57
C ILE A 53 -2.90 -5.51 0.52
N LEU A 54 -3.29 -6.56 1.22
CA LEU A 54 -2.45 -7.18 2.23
C LEU A 54 -1.14 -7.73 1.65
N HIS A 55 -1.17 -8.26 0.42
CA HIS A 55 0.03 -8.76 -0.25
C HIS A 55 1.00 -7.61 -0.56
N ILE A 56 0.47 -6.45 -0.88
CA ILE A 56 1.28 -5.25 -1.14
C ILE A 56 1.93 -4.78 0.16
N ALA A 57 1.18 -4.76 1.25
CA ALA A 57 1.71 -4.39 2.56
C ALA A 57 2.84 -5.31 3.00
N ARG A 58 2.75 -6.60 2.69
CA ARG A 58 3.79 -7.58 3.02
C ARG A 58 5.11 -7.32 2.30
N VAL A 59 5.06 -6.68 1.13
CA VAL A 59 6.27 -6.29 0.41
C VAL A 59 6.78 -4.94 0.88
N LEU A 60 5.89 -3.97 1.06
CA LEU A 60 6.28 -2.60 1.40
C LEU A 60 6.79 -2.47 2.83
N ALA A 61 6.20 -3.17 3.78
CA ALA A 61 6.56 -3.03 5.19
C ALA A 61 8.03 -3.33 5.48
N PRO A 62 8.60 -4.45 4.99
CA PRO A 62 10.02 -4.73 5.24
C PRO A 62 10.96 -3.68 4.65
N LEU A 63 10.57 -3.00 3.58
CA LEU A 63 11.37 -1.93 2.98
C LEU A 63 11.55 -0.75 3.94
N HIS A 64 10.66 -0.61 4.91
CA HIS A 64 10.69 0.42 5.94
C HIS A 64 11.02 -0.13 7.33
N GLY A 65 11.41 -1.39 7.42
CA GLY A 65 11.76 -2.00 8.70
C GLY A 65 10.60 -2.15 9.66
N MET A 66 9.38 -2.31 9.15
CA MET A 66 8.18 -2.44 9.98
C MET A 66 7.37 -3.67 9.60
N THR A 67 6.43 -4.04 10.46
CA THR A 67 5.50 -5.14 10.20
C THR A 67 4.39 -4.67 9.26
N PRO A 68 3.72 -5.61 8.55
CA PRO A 68 2.56 -5.24 7.71
C PRO A 68 1.47 -4.53 8.51
N GLU A 69 1.26 -4.91 9.78
CA GLU A 69 0.27 -4.28 10.65
C GLU A 69 0.63 -2.83 10.96
N GLU A 70 1.90 -2.57 11.27
CA GLU A 70 2.39 -1.21 11.49
C GLU A 70 2.22 -0.34 10.24
N LEU A 71 2.55 -0.90 9.08
CA LEU A 71 2.39 -0.21 7.81
C LEU A 71 0.91 0.08 7.53
N ALA A 72 0.03 -0.89 7.78
CA ALA A 72 -1.40 -0.71 7.58
C ALA A 72 -1.93 0.45 8.42
N ASP A 73 -1.52 0.54 9.68
CA ASP A 73 -1.92 1.65 10.56
C ASP A 73 -1.47 3.00 9.99
N ILE A 74 -0.22 3.09 9.56
CA ILE A 74 0.34 4.35 9.04
C ILE A 74 -0.37 4.76 7.76
N THR A 75 -0.55 3.84 6.83
CA THR A 75 -1.20 4.16 5.55
C THR A 75 -2.68 4.48 5.73
N ASN A 76 -3.37 3.85 6.67
CA ASN A 76 -4.75 4.19 7.00
C ASN A 76 -4.85 5.61 7.56
N ARG A 77 -3.95 5.98 8.47
CA ARG A 77 -3.90 7.35 9.00
C ARG A 77 -3.62 8.37 7.90
N ASN A 78 -2.71 8.02 6.97
CA ASN A 78 -2.39 8.87 5.83
C ASN A 78 -3.61 9.09 4.94
N ALA A 79 -4.36 8.02 4.65
CA ALA A 79 -5.57 8.10 3.83
C ALA A 79 -6.65 8.96 4.51
N VAL A 80 -6.86 8.75 5.81
CA VAL A 80 -7.82 9.55 6.58
C VAL A 80 -7.44 11.03 6.51
N ARG A 81 -6.16 11.34 6.67
CA ARG A 81 -5.68 12.72 6.64
C ARG A 81 -5.81 13.34 5.25
N LEU A 82 -5.44 12.58 4.20
CA LEU A 82 -5.50 13.08 2.83
C LEU A 82 -6.93 13.38 2.39
N PHE A 83 -7.87 12.50 2.72
CA PHE A 83 -9.25 12.62 2.29
C PHE A 83 -10.15 13.33 3.30
N GLY A 84 -9.60 13.73 4.46
CA GLY A 84 -10.36 14.40 5.50
C GLY A 84 -11.44 13.54 6.14
N LEU A 85 -11.24 12.21 6.17
CA LEU A 85 -12.25 11.27 6.65
C LEU A 85 -12.48 11.37 8.16
N ASP A 86 -11.52 11.88 8.91
CA ASP A 86 -11.65 12.09 10.34
C ASP A 86 -12.77 13.06 10.70
N ALA A 87 -13.10 14.00 9.81
CA ALA A 87 -14.21 14.93 10.00
C ALA A 87 -15.58 14.30 9.73
N ILE A 88 -15.60 13.17 8.98
CA ILE A 88 -16.83 12.51 8.54
C ILE A 88 -17.02 11.18 9.28
N LEU A 89 -15.91 10.44 9.50
CA LEU A 89 -15.90 9.13 10.11
C LEU A 89 -14.86 9.11 11.25
N PRO A 90 -15.17 9.78 12.38
CA PRO A 90 -14.19 9.94 13.47
C PRO A 90 -13.72 8.61 14.09
N ASP A 91 -14.52 7.55 13.98
CA ASP A 91 -14.20 6.24 14.55
C ASP A 91 -13.33 5.38 13.59
N LEU A 92 -12.98 5.90 12.43
CA LEU A 92 -12.23 5.17 11.43
C LEU A 92 -10.74 5.00 11.81
N CYS A 93 -10.23 5.89 12.61
CA CYS A 93 -8.81 5.89 13.00
C CYS A 93 -8.51 4.96 14.15
#